data_607381f85f6cc14599b057b71e60c1b7
#
_entry.id   607381f85f6cc14599b057b71e60c1b7
#
_cell.length_a   1.000
_cell.length_b   1.000
_cell.length_c   1.000
_cell.angle_alpha   90.00
_cell.angle_beta   90.00
_cell.angle_gamma   90.00
#
_symmetry.space_group_name_H-M   'P 1'
#
loop_
_entity.id
_entity.type
_entity.pdbx_description
1 polymer ?
#
loop_
_entity_poly.entity_id
_entity_poly.type
_entity_poly.pdbx_seq_one_letter_code
_entity_poly.pdbx_strand_id
1 'polypeptide(L)'
;MTCDKDSVYLSRDKANHMFLIEFRAHNPKIRIDALLTFDIYNMMYELNKDLFDSYHIAYPDPADPSRAELLFIFKSIMGLGERYTHVHTHMPHLLHQNQLHDVIQISSANVPKGSNALLLKHLIPKRAEQIDSDNSNITIHVQPDGHTIQFHYKFRLKMSKPDDLIAIPPFVDKAIGTMMKTIFVRMKQFIECLG
;
A
#
# COMPACT_ATOMS: atom_id res chain seq x y z
N MET A 1 -26.87 -5.94 5.53
CA MET A 1 -26.10 -4.84 4.93
C MET A 1 -25.31 -5.42 3.79
N THR A 2 -25.66 -5.19 2.55
CA THR A 2 -24.94 -5.70 1.37
C THR A 2 -23.77 -4.77 1.14
N CYS A 3 -22.54 -5.21 1.53
CA CYS A 3 -21.31 -4.53 1.10
C CYS A 3 -21.25 -4.57 -0.42
N ASP A 4 -21.22 -3.42 -1.06
CA ASP A 4 -21.06 -3.32 -2.51
C ASP A 4 -19.62 -3.74 -2.88
N LYS A 5 -19.48 -5.00 -3.32
CA LYS A 5 -18.19 -5.61 -3.63
C LYS A 5 -17.48 -4.97 -4.83
N ASP A 6 -18.21 -4.24 -5.67
CA ASP A 6 -17.73 -3.83 -7.00
C ASP A 6 -17.29 -2.36 -7.09
N SER A 7 -17.23 -1.61 -5.96
CA SER A 7 -16.92 -0.18 -5.97
C SER A 7 -15.43 0.14 -5.75
N VAL A 8 -14.51 -0.78 -5.99
CA VAL A 8 -13.08 -0.51 -6.09
C VAL A 8 -12.68 -0.51 -7.57
N TYR A 9 -12.36 0.66 -8.07
CA TYR A 9 -11.97 0.85 -9.47
C TYR A 9 -10.45 0.74 -9.60
N LEU A 10 -10.00 -0.07 -10.55
CA LEU A 10 -8.61 -0.15 -10.97
C LEU A 10 -8.52 0.31 -12.41
N SER A 11 -7.78 1.38 -12.65
CA SER A 11 -7.42 1.83 -13.99
C SER A 11 -5.92 1.74 -14.22
N ARG A 12 -5.51 1.67 -15.49
CA ARG A 12 -4.11 1.59 -15.89
C ARG A 12 -3.84 2.55 -17.02
N ASP A 13 -2.89 3.45 -16.82
CA ASP A 13 -2.25 4.21 -17.89
C ASP A 13 -1.09 3.36 -18.48
N LYS A 14 -1.31 2.79 -19.66
CA LYS A 14 -0.32 1.92 -20.33
C LYS A 14 0.91 2.70 -20.79
N ALA A 15 0.76 3.97 -21.17
CA ALA A 15 1.87 4.79 -21.68
C ALA A 15 2.88 5.10 -20.58
N ASN A 16 2.39 5.31 -19.34
CA ASN A 16 3.22 5.68 -18.20
C ASN A 16 3.44 4.53 -17.22
N HIS A 17 2.93 3.33 -17.49
CA HIS A 17 2.96 2.18 -16.58
C HIS A 17 2.41 2.50 -15.18
N MET A 18 1.41 3.39 -15.12
CA MET A 18 0.78 3.83 -13.88
C MET A 18 -0.50 3.06 -13.62
N PHE A 19 -0.69 2.69 -12.36
CA PHE A 19 -1.95 2.17 -11.86
C PHE A 19 -2.62 3.22 -10.98
N LEU A 20 -3.95 3.26 -11.03
CA LEU A 20 -4.78 4.07 -10.16
C LEU A 20 -5.85 3.17 -9.54
N ILE A 21 -5.91 3.16 -8.21
CA ILE A 21 -6.98 2.51 -7.46
C ILE A 21 -7.80 3.61 -6.78
N GLU A 22 -9.11 3.53 -6.94
CA GLU A 22 -10.05 4.49 -6.38
C GLU A 22 -11.22 3.76 -5.76
N PHE A 23 -11.65 4.22 -4.58
CA PHE A 23 -12.87 3.78 -3.95
C PHE A 23 -13.39 4.80 -2.95
N ARG A 24 -14.66 4.69 -2.62
CA ARG A 24 -15.29 5.36 -1.49
C ARG A 24 -15.61 4.33 -0.43
N ALA A 25 -15.33 4.64 0.84
CA ALA A 25 -15.75 3.84 1.99
C ALA A 25 -16.58 4.70 2.94
N HIS A 26 -17.62 4.10 3.51
CA HIS A 26 -18.50 4.76 4.49
C HIS A 26 -18.81 3.79 5.63
N ASN A 27 -18.64 4.25 6.86
CA ASN A 27 -19.04 3.50 8.05
C ASN A 27 -19.65 4.46 9.09
N PRO A 28 -20.97 4.42 9.33
CA PRO A 28 -21.64 5.34 10.24
C PRO A 28 -21.34 5.06 11.72
N LYS A 29 -20.70 3.93 12.05
CA LYS A 29 -20.46 3.51 13.43
C LYS A 29 -19.08 3.93 13.95
N ILE A 30 -18.12 4.14 13.04
CA ILE A 30 -16.76 4.48 13.40
C ILE A 30 -16.28 5.68 12.61
N ARG A 31 -15.33 6.41 13.17
CA ARG A 31 -14.59 7.42 12.43
C ARG A 31 -13.47 6.76 11.65
N ILE A 32 -13.55 6.81 10.31
CA ILE A 32 -12.55 6.16 9.43
C ILE A 32 -11.21 6.91 9.48
N ASP A 33 -11.23 8.23 9.67
CA ASP A 33 -10.02 9.04 9.80
C ASP A 33 -9.11 8.59 10.96
N ALA A 34 -9.71 8.08 12.06
CA ALA A 34 -8.96 7.54 13.18
C ALA A 34 -8.18 6.24 12.86
N LEU A 35 -8.55 5.53 11.79
CA LEU A 35 -7.84 4.33 11.33
C LEU A 35 -6.65 4.66 10.42
N LEU A 36 -6.49 5.92 9.98
CA LEU A 36 -5.47 6.32 9.01
C LEU A 36 -4.13 6.58 9.70
N THR A 37 -3.61 5.56 10.36
CA THR A 37 -2.29 5.50 10.98
C THR A 37 -1.44 4.42 10.31
N PHE A 38 -0.22 4.20 10.78
CA PHE A 38 0.61 3.09 10.28
C PHE A 38 0.01 1.71 10.55
N ASP A 39 -0.94 1.58 11.47
CA ASP A 39 -1.67 0.33 11.72
C ASP A 39 -2.52 -0.12 10.53
N ILE A 40 -2.84 0.78 9.59
CA ILE A 40 -3.52 0.42 8.34
C ILE A 40 -2.71 -0.59 7.52
N TYR A 41 -1.39 -0.58 7.58
CA TYR A 41 -0.53 -1.53 6.89
C TYR A 41 -0.54 -2.91 7.56
N ASN A 42 -0.62 -2.95 8.91
CA ASN A 42 -0.82 -4.19 9.63
C ASN A 42 -2.19 -4.80 9.28
N MET A 43 -3.23 -3.98 9.27
CA MET A 43 -4.56 -4.39 8.83
C MET A 43 -4.54 -4.93 7.39
N MET A 44 -3.85 -4.25 6.48
CA MET A 44 -3.69 -4.69 5.09
C MET A 44 -3.04 -6.07 5.03
N TYR A 45 -1.99 -6.32 5.82
CA TYR A 45 -1.33 -7.61 5.91
C TYR A 45 -2.28 -8.68 6.47
N GLU A 46 -2.93 -8.42 7.61
CA GLU A 46 -3.83 -9.38 8.28
C GLU A 46 -4.99 -9.83 7.38
N LEU A 47 -5.57 -8.92 6.61
CA LEU A 47 -6.66 -9.21 5.68
C LEU A 47 -6.21 -9.98 4.43
N ASN A 48 -4.91 -10.01 4.15
CA ASN A 48 -4.36 -10.55 2.90
C ASN A 48 -3.21 -11.55 3.13
N LYS A 49 -3.25 -12.31 4.21
CA LYS A 49 -2.24 -13.35 4.54
C LYS A 49 -2.06 -14.42 3.47
N ASP A 50 -3.01 -14.59 2.59
CA ASP A 50 -2.90 -15.46 1.42
C ASP A 50 -1.97 -14.90 0.34
N LEU A 51 -1.75 -13.58 0.31
CA LEU A 51 -0.91 -12.88 -0.65
C LEU A 51 0.48 -12.53 -0.08
N PHE A 52 0.56 -12.28 1.23
CA PHE A 52 1.79 -11.90 1.91
C PHE A 52 2.36 -13.07 2.72
N ASP A 53 3.67 -13.21 2.69
CA ASP A 53 4.41 -14.10 3.59
C ASP A 53 4.65 -13.41 4.94
N SER A 54 5.16 -12.17 4.90
CA SER A 54 5.38 -11.39 6.11
C SER A 54 5.27 -9.88 5.85
N TYR A 55 5.09 -9.13 6.94
CA TYR A 55 5.08 -7.68 7.01
C TYR A 55 5.91 -7.22 8.21
N HIS A 56 6.71 -6.20 8.00
CA HIS A 56 7.52 -5.61 9.06
C HIS A 56 7.48 -4.09 8.97
N ILE A 57 7.48 -3.44 10.12
CA ILE A 57 7.55 -2.00 10.27
C ILE A 57 8.67 -1.63 11.24
N ALA A 58 9.39 -0.56 10.93
CA ALA A 58 10.34 0.04 11.84
C ALA A 58 10.22 1.57 11.80
N TYR A 59 10.48 2.21 12.90
CA TYR A 59 10.47 3.67 13.02
C TYR A 59 11.92 4.16 13.10
N PRO A 60 12.44 4.81 12.03
CA PRO A 60 13.82 5.29 11.97
C PRO A 60 14.14 6.31 13.06
N ASP A 61 13.15 7.14 13.41
CA ASP A 61 13.23 8.10 14.49
C ASP A 61 12.00 7.96 15.40
N PRO A 62 12.17 7.48 16.65
CA PRO A 62 11.05 7.37 17.59
C PRO A 62 10.38 8.71 17.93
N ALA A 63 11.06 9.85 17.71
CA ALA A 63 10.52 11.19 17.94
C ALA A 63 9.67 11.69 16.74
N ASP A 64 9.77 11.06 15.58
CA ASP A 64 8.99 11.41 14.40
C ASP A 64 7.97 10.30 14.06
N PRO A 65 6.74 10.36 14.59
CA PRO A 65 5.70 9.36 14.34
C PRO A 65 5.16 9.38 12.91
N SER A 66 5.56 10.36 12.11
CA SER A 66 5.09 10.50 10.72
C SER A 66 5.86 9.66 9.72
N ARG A 67 6.96 9.00 10.13
CA ARG A 67 7.85 8.26 9.23
C ARG A 67 8.02 6.82 9.68
N ALA A 68 7.93 5.91 8.73
CA ALA A 68 8.22 4.50 8.95
C ALA A 68 8.96 3.88 7.77
N GLU A 69 9.74 2.85 8.05
CA GLU A 69 10.28 1.91 7.09
C GLU A 69 9.38 0.69 7.06
N LEU A 70 8.88 0.32 5.89
CA LEU A 70 7.95 -0.78 5.70
C LEU A 70 8.55 -1.83 4.77
N LEU A 71 8.45 -3.09 5.15
CA LEU A 71 8.85 -4.23 4.35
C LEU A 71 7.68 -5.20 4.22
N PHE A 72 7.25 -5.45 2.99
CA PHE A 72 6.29 -6.48 2.63
C PHE A 72 6.98 -7.57 1.83
N ILE A 73 6.87 -8.80 2.26
CA ILE A 73 7.34 -9.97 1.54
C ILE A 73 6.12 -10.69 0.99
N PHE A 74 6.07 -10.86 -0.32
CA PHE A 74 4.95 -11.48 -1.02
C PHE A 74 5.21 -12.99 -1.14
N LYS A 75 4.16 -13.78 -1.01
CA LYS A 75 4.20 -15.18 -1.41
C LYS A 75 4.49 -15.29 -2.90
N SER A 76 5.14 -16.38 -3.29
CA SER A 76 5.40 -16.65 -4.70
C SER A 76 4.08 -16.66 -5.49
N ILE A 77 3.95 -15.71 -6.42
CA ILE A 77 2.75 -15.54 -7.23
C ILE A 77 3.06 -16.02 -8.64
N MET A 78 2.29 -16.99 -9.13
CA MET A 78 2.35 -17.49 -10.51
C MET A 78 3.75 -17.87 -11.01
N GLY A 79 4.60 -18.41 -10.14
CA GLY A 79 5.96 -18.81 -10.50
C GLY A 79 6.99 -17.68 -10.61
N LEU A 80 6.64 -16.45 -10.21
CA LEU A 80 7.53 -15.30 -10.26
C LEU A 80 8.63 -15.30 -9.19
N GLY A 81 8.69 -16.32 -8.34
CA GLY A 81 9.62 -16.37 -7.21
C GLY A 81 9.19 -15.46 -6.05
N GLU A 82 10.04 -15.40 -5.03
CA GLU A 82 9.82 -14.53 -3.88
C GLU A 82 10.03 -13.08 -4.27
N ARG A 83 9.12 -12.23 -3.84
CA ARG A 83 9.15 -10.78 -4.12
C ARG A 83 8.99 -9.99 -2.83
N TYR A 84 9.54 -8.79 -2.80
CA TYR A 84 9.34 -7.87 -1.68
C TYR A 84 9.21 -6.42 -2.15
N THR A 85 8.53 -5.62 -1.36
CA THR A 85 8.53 -4.16 -1.45
C THR A 85 9.12 -3.60 -0.16
N HIS A 86 10.10 -2.72 -0.28
CA HIS A 86 10.77 -2.09 0.83
C HIS A 86 10.77 -0.58 0.62
N VAL A 87 10.04 0.15 1.46
CA VAL A 87 9.77 1.56 1.27
C VAL A 87 9.92 2.38 2.54
N HIS A 88 10.34 3.62 2.40
CA HIS A 88 10.15 4.66 3.40
C HIS A 88 8.81 5.33 3.16
N THR A 89 7.97 5.36 4.16
CA THR A 89 6.62 5.96 4.10
C THR A 89 6.54 7.16 5.01
N HIS A 90 5.87 8.20 4.54
CA HIS A 90 5.65 9.43 5.26
C HIS A 90 4.15 9.77 5.32
N MET A 91 3.63 9.98 6.52
CA MET A 91 2.26 10.35 6.85
C MET A 91 2.25 11.66 7.66
N PRO A 92 2.34 12.85 7.02
CA PRO A 92 2.51 14.13 7.71
C PRO A 92 1.42 14.46 8.72
N HIS A 93 0.18 14.00 8.49
CA HIS A 93 -0.94 14.25 9.39
C HIS A 93 -0.75 13.67 10.80
N LEU A 94 0.12 12.66 10.96
CA LEU A 94 0.42 12.09 12.27
C LEU A 94 1.20 13.04 13.20
N LEU A 95 1.79 14.10 12.68
CA LEU A 95 2.40 15.16 13.48
C LEU A 95 1.34 16.07 14.14
N HIS A 96 0.10 16.04 13.65
CA HIS A 96 -0.99 16.92 14.08
C HIS A 96 -2.26 16.12 14.38
N GLN A 97 -2.14 15.05 15.17
CA GLN A 97 -3.22 14.08 15.43
C GLN A 97 -4.50 14.67 16.02
N ASN A 98 -4.42 15.87 16.63
CA ASN A 98 -5.57 16.56 17.21
C ASN A 98 -6.31 17.48 16.21
N GLN A 99 -5.89 17.53 14.95
CA GLN A 99 -6.52 18.34 13.92
C GLN A 99 -7.34 17.45 12.98
N LEU A 100 -8.50 17.95 12.57
CA LEU A 100 -9.26 17.36 11.47
C LEU A 100 -8.55 17.68 10.16
N HIS A 101 -8.30 16.63 9.38
CA HIS A 101 -7.68 16.76 8.07
C HIS A 101 -8.70 16.41 6.99
N ASP A 102 -9.09 17.39 6.17
CA ASP A 102 -9.96 17.14 5.02
C ASP A 102 -9.27 16.32 3.93
N VAL A 103 -7.95 16.41 3.88
CA VAL A 103 -7.11 15.67 2.94
C VAL A 103 -5.89 15.09 3.67
N ILE A 104 -5.75 13.78 3.58
CA ILE A 104 -4.59 13.05 4.09
C ILE A 104 -3.75 12.58 2.90
N GLN A 105 -2.47 12.88 2.94
CA GLN A 105 -1.50 12.43 1.94
C GLN A 105 -0.52 11.45 2.56
N ILE A 106 -0.28 10.34 1.87
CA ILE A 106 0.72 9.35 2.25
C ILE A 106 1.63 9.17 1.05
N SER A 107 2.91 9.38 1.25
CA SER A 107 3.93 9.18 0.22
C SER A 107 4.84 8.03 0.61
N SER A 108 5.23 7.21 -0.37
CA SER A 108 6.20 6.15 -0.16
C SER A 108 7.24 6.16 -1.28
N ALA A 109 8.50 6.02 -0.89
CA ALA A 109 9.64 5.93 -1.79
C ALA A 109 10.40 4.63 -1.54
N ASN A 110 10.89 4.01 -2.62
CA ASN A 110 11.71 2.83 -2.49
C ASN A 110 12.96 3.09 -1.67
N VAL A 111 13.30 2.11 -0.86
CA VAL A 111 14.59 2.06 -0.20
C VAL A 111 15.63 1.59 -1.22
N PRO A 112 16.71 2.37 -1.47
CA PRO A 112 17.72 2.00 -2.44
C PRO A 112 18.42 0.69 -2.05
N LYS A 113 18.61 -0.22 -3.02
CA LYS A 113 19.44 -1.41 -2.83
C LYS A 113 20.85 -0.98 -2.41
N GLY A 114 21.36 -1.56 -1.33
CA GLY A 114 22.72 -1.25 -0.84
C GLY A 114 22.83 -0.15 0.20
N SER A 115 21.75 0.52 0.55
CA SER A 115 21.76 1.45 1.70
C SER A 115 22.16 0.70 2.97
N ASN A 116 23.11 1.26 3.74
CA ASN A 116 23.60 0.67 4.99
C ASN A 116 22.74 1.04 6.21
N ALA A 117 21.85 2.03 6.06
CA ALA A 117 21.05 2.59 7.16
C ALA A 117 19.63 1.97 7.23
N LEU A 118 19.49 0.68 6.91
CA LEU A 118 18.19 0.02 6.83
C LEU A 118 17.95 -0.87 8.03
N LEU A 119 16.88 -0.58 8.77
CA LEU A 119 16.50 -1.33 9.95
C LEU A 119 15.99 -2.75 9.59
N LEU A 120 15.28 -2.89 8.47
CA LEU A 120 14.60 -4.12 8.07
C LEU A 120 15.37 -4.95 7.02
N LYS A 121 16.54 -4.50 6.56
CA LYS A 121 17.32 -5.17 5.51
C LYS A 121 17.63 -6.64 5.83
N HIS A 122 17.89 -6.97 7.09
CA HIS A 122 18.26 -8.31 7.53
C HIS A 122 17.11 -9.33 7.43
N LEU A 123 15.87 -8.84 7.26
CA LEU A 123 14.67 -9.68 7.11
C LEU A 123 14.36 -10.02 5.65
N ILE A 124 15.05 -9.39 4.69
CA ILE A 124 14.81 -9.65 3.27
C ILE A 124 15.41 -11.02 2.89
N PRO A 125 14.59 -11.94 2.32
CA PRO A 125 15.08 -13.24 1.87
C PRO A 125 16.16 -13.08 0.79
N LYS A 126 17.23 -13.86 0.86
CA LYS A 126 18.41 -13.73 -0.02
C LYS A 126 18.09 -13.85 -1.52
N ARG A 127 17.01 -14.58 -1.87
CA ARG A 127 16.61 -14.83 -3.26
C ARG A 127 15.44 -13.96 -3.71
N ALA A 128 14.87 -13.16 -2.81
CA ALA A 128 13.74 -12.31 -3.14
C ALA A 128 14.18 -11.12 -4.02
N GLU A 129 13.37 -10.80 -5.02
CA GLU A 129 13.58 -9.65 -5.88
C GLU A 129 12.66 -8.49 -5.48
N GLN A 130 13.21 -7.28 -5.50
CA GLN A 130 12.45 -6.09 -5.15
C GLN A 130 11.45 -5.74 -6.25
N ILE A 131 10.22 -5.46 -5.84
CA ILE A 131 9.25 -4.75 -6.66
C ILE A 131 9.44 -3.27 -6.38
N ASP A 132 9.89 -2.53 -7.36
CA ASP A 132 10.05 -1.09 -7.22
C ASP A 132 8.70 -0.40 -7.42
N SER A 133 8.26 0.30 -6.40
CA SER A 133 7.11 1.20 -6.44
C SER A 133 7.63 2.65 -6.52
N ASP A 134 7.99 3.12 -7.71
CA ASP A 134 8.41 4.51 -7.86
C ASP A 134 7.32 5.46 -7.38
N ASN A 135 7.66 6.30 -6.37
CA ASN A 135 6.85 7.42 -5.90
C ASN A 135 5.34 7.09 -5.81
N SER A 136 5.00 6.12 -4.97
CA SER A 136 3.60 5.84 -4.71
C SER A 136 3.00 6.91 -3.81
N ASN A 137 1.84 7.43 -4.22
CA ASN A 137 1.12 8.44 -3.48
C ASN A 137 -0.32 7.99 -3.25
N ILE A 138 -0.74 8.07 -2.00
CA ILE A 138 -2.12 7.89 -1.58
C ILE A 138 -2.66 9.26 -1.18
N THR A 139 -3.81 9.63 -1.73
CA THR A 139 -4.59 10.79 -1.32
C THR A 139 -5.94 10.32 -0.82
N ILE A 140 -6.29 10.71 0.40
CA ILE A 140 -7.55 10.36 1.03
C ILE A 140 -8.28 11.65 1.37
N HIS A 141 -9.44 11.86 0.74
CA HIS A 141 -10.35 12.94 1.10
C HIS A 141 -11.29 12.45 2.19
N VAL A 142 -11.26 13.11 3.33
CA VAL A 142 -12.09 12.79 4.49
C VAL A 142 -13.27 13.76 4.50
N GLN A 143 -14.50 13.24 4.59
CA GLN A 143 -15.67 14.09 4.76
C GLN A 143 -15.69 14.68 6.19
N PRO A 144 -16.35 15.83 6.39
CA PRO A 144 -16.37 16.52 7.71
C PRO A 144 -16.91 15.67 8.87
N ASP A 145 -17.72 14.66 8.57
CA ASP A 145 -18.24 13.70 9.55
C ASP A 145 -17.21 12.68 10.03
N GLY A 146 -16.07 12.53 9.33
CA GLY A 146 -15.05 11.51 9.59
C GLY A 146 -15.49 10.08 9.26
N HIS A 147 -16.73 9.86 8.85
CA HIS A 147 -17.33 8.55 8.58
C HIS A 147 -17.24 8.11 7.12
N THR A 148 -16.81 9.02 6.25
CA THR A 148 -16.71 8.78 4.80
C THR A 148 -15.36 9.23 4.28
N ILE A 149 -14.75 8.38 3.48
CA ILE A 149 -13.51 8.71 2.77
C ILE A 149 -13.64 8.43 1.27
N GLN A 150 -12.91 9.22 0.49
CA GLN A 150 -12.61 8.93 -0.91
C GLN A 150 -11.12 8.68 -1.04
N PHE A 151 -10.77 7.49 -1.47
CA PHE A 151 -9.40 7.00 -1.52
C PHE A 151 -8.90 6.97 -2.96
N HIS A 152 -7.70 7.50 -3.18
CA HIS A 152 -6.99 7.50 -4.46
C HIS A 152 -5.56 7.03 -4.23
N TYR A 153 -5.15 5.96 -4.90
CA TYR A 153 -3.80 5.43 -4.85
C TYR A 153 -3.17 5.36 -6.22
N LYS A 154 -2.16 6.18 -6.46
CA LYS A 154 -1.34 6.17 -7.68
C LYS A 154 -0.02 5.48 -7.40
N PHE A 155 0.32 4.50 -8.21
CA PHE A 155 1.58 3.79 -8.09
C PHE A 155 2.08 3.29 -9.45
N ARG A 156 3.40 3.19 -9.56
CA ARG A 156 4.07 2.56 -10.68
C ARG A 156 4.81 1.34 -10.15
N LEU A 157 4.67 0.22 -10.84
CA LEU A 157 5.43 -0.98 -10.50
C LEU A 157 6.46 -1.23 -11.59
N LYS A 158 7.72 -1.32 -11.20
CA LYS A 158 8.81 -1.78 -12.03
C LYS A 158 9.33 -3.07 -11.45
N MET A 159 9.38 -4.11 -12.25
CA MET A 159 10.09 -5.33 -11.89
C MET A 159 11.53 -5.15 -12.36
N SER A 160 12.42 -4.87 -11.40
CA SER A 160 13.81 -4.55 -11.72
C SER A 160 14.59 -5.79 -12.10
N LYS A 161 14.91 -5.92 -13.38
CA LYS A 161 16.22 -6.43 -13.78
C LYS A 161 16.87 -5.36 -14.66
N PRO A 162 18.03 -4.83 -14.29
CA PRO A 162 18.69 -3.76 -15.04
C PRO A 162 19.08 -4.16 -16.47
N ASP A 163 19.23 -5.45 -16.73
CA ASP A 163 19.73 -5.99 -18.00
C ASP A 163 18.67 -6.63 -18.90
N ASP A 164 17.43 -6.73 -18.48
CA ASP A 164 16.39 -7.36 -19.30
C ASP A 164 15.52 -6.31 -20.01
N LEU A 165 15.80 -6.11 -21.30
CA LEU A 165 14.89 -5.59 -22.31
C LEU A 165 13.62 -6.46 -22.48
N ILE A 166 13.40 -7.43 -21.59
CA ILE A 166 12.22 -8.29 -21.61
C ILE A 166 11.08 -7.48 -20.99
N ALA A 167 10.22 -6.96 -21.85
CA ALA A 167 8.95 -6.38 -21.45
C ALA A 167 8.24 -7.32 -20.48
N ILE A 168 7.79 -6.78 -19.35
CA ILE A 168 6.97 -7.56 -18.39
C ILE A 168 5.83 -8.20 -19.19
N PRO A 169 5.69 -9.53 -19.16
CA PRO A 169 4.62 -10.17 -19.91
C PRO A 169 3.26 -9.57 -19.52
N PRO A 170 2.36 -9.30 -20.46
CA PRO A 170 1.07 -8.66 -20.18
C PRO A 170 0.23 -9.36 -19.12
N PHE A 171 0.41 -10.68 -18.94
CA PHE A 171 -0.29 -11.46 -17.92
C PHE A 171 0.21 -11.12 -16.51
N VAL A 172 1.50 -10.79 -16.34
CA VAL A 172 2.08 -10.42 -15.02
C VAL A 172 1.51 -9.10 -14.56
N ASP A 173 1.44 -8.11 -15.41
CA ASP A 173 0.81 -6.83 -15.11
C ASP A 173 -0.65 -6.99 -14.68
N LYS A 174 -1.40 -7.84 -15.41
CA LYS A 174 -2.79 -8.13 -15.08
C LYS A 174 -2.90 -8.82 -13.72
N ALA A 175 -2.02 -9.77 -13.43
CA ALA A 175 -1.99 -10.49 -12.15
C ALA A 175 -1.70 -9.55 -10.98
N ILE A 176 -0.71 -8.66 -11.13
CA ILE A 176 -0.37 -7.65 -10.11
C ILE A 176 -1.54 -6.68 -9.91
N GLY A 177 -2.13 -6.16 -10.97
CA GLY A 177 -3.29 -5.29 -10.88
C GLY A 177 -4.47 -5.96 -10.16
N THR A 178 -4.74 -7.23 -10.49
CA THR A 178 -5.80 -8.02 -9.83
C THR A 178 -5.48 -8.24 -8.35
N MET A 179 -4.24 -8.56 -8.01
CA MET A 179 -3.80 -8.71 -6.62
C MET A 179 -3.99 -7.42 -5.84
N MET A 180 -3.54 -6.29 -6.39
CA MET A 180 -3.71 -4.98 -5.75
C MET A 180 -5.17 -4.63 -5.56
N LYS A 181 -6.03 -4.84 -6.58
CA LYS A 181 -7.48 -4.65 -6.44
C LYS A 181 -8.05 -5.52 -5.33
N THR A 182 -7.66 -6.77 -5.23
CA THR A 182 -8.12 -7.70 -4.19
C THR A 182 -7.79 -7.19 -2.78
N ILE A 183 -6.56 -6.70 -2.58
CA ILE A 183 -6.11 -6.12 -1.31
C ILE A 183 -7.06 -4.97 -0.89
N PHE A 184 -7.31 -4.02 -1.78
CA PHE A 184 -8.13 -2.86 -1.46
C PHE A 184 -9.63 -3.15 -1.37
N VAL A 185 -10.13 -4.15 -2.10
CA VAL A 185 -11.51 -4.65 -1.91
C VAL A 185 -11.69 -5.18 -0.48
N ARG A 186 -10.77 -6.00 0.01
CA ARG A 186 -10.84 -6.55 1.37
C ARG A 186 -10.71 -5.46 2.43
N MET A 187 -9.80 -4.51 2.24
CA MET A 187 -9.66 -3.36 3.15
C MET A 187 -10.95 -2.52 3.21
N LYS A 188 -11.52 -2.18 2.05
CA LYS A 188 -12.79 -1.43 1.98
C LYS A 188 -13.90 -2.18 2.71
N GLN A 189 -14.09 -3.48 2.41
CA GLN A 189 -15.11 -4.30 3.05
C GLN A 189 -14.93 -4.37 4.57
N PHE A 190 -13.71 -4.52 5.03
CA PHE A 190 -13.40 -4.52 6.46
C PHE A 190 -13.79 -3.19 7.11
N ILE A 191 -13.36 -2.05 6.55
CA ILE A 191 -13.71 -0.71 7.06
C ILE A 191 -15.23 -0.52 7.14
N GLU A 192 -15.97 -0.91 6.10
CA GLU A 192 -17.43 -0.74 6.04
C GLU A 192 -18.19 -1.67 6.98
N CYS A 193 -17.58 -2.79 7.40
CA CYS A 193 -18.21 -3.80 8.27
C CYS A 193 -17.77 -3.69 9.74
N LEU A 194 -16.83 -2.81 10.09
CA LEU A 194 -16.38 -2.61 11.47
C LEU A 194 -17.52 -2.09 12.36
N GLY A 195 -17.69 -2.69 13.56
CA GLY A 195 -18.63 -2.25 14.61
C GLY A 195 -19.93 -3.02 14.66
#